data_e11f55e20fbc778dc4d0fdf154a54526
#
_entry.id   e11f55e20fbc778dc4d0fdf154a54526
#
_cell.length_a   1.000
_cell.length_b   1.000
_cell.length_c   1.000
_cell.angle_alpha   90.00
_cell.angle_beta   90.00
_cell.angle_gamma   90.00
#
_symmetry.space_group_name_H-M   'P 1'
#
loop_
_entity.id
_entity.type
_entity.pdbx_description
1 polymer ?
#
loop_
_entity_poly.entity_id
_entity_poly.type
_entity_poly.pdbx_seq_one_letter_code
_entity_poly.pdbx_strand_id
1 'polypeptide(L)'
;MPRSGKSTIVSALKAKGIESLNLGDGVRAEAKRRNLELSGDNLGKLMLELREKNGPGAIAELLTEPIKNSQSKVIVVDGVRSTAEIEVLKSAGSVKLLSIEATADTRYKFLSSRGRSDDPTTREKFEERDNRELGIGIGESIAIADETIVNSDITLDELTERAYKVIEKWIDS
;
A
#
# COMPACT_ATOMS: atom_id res chain seq x y z
N MET A 1 5.16 -1.70 -6.26
CA MET A 1 4.20 -1.94 -7.37
C MET A 1 3.04 -2.82 -6.89
N PRO A 2 1.85 -2.79 -7.51
CA PRO A 2 0.78 -3.75 -7.22
C PRO A 2 1.26 -5.19 -7.39
N ARG A 3 0.73 -6.11 -6.58
CA ARG A 3 1.02 -7.57 -6.67
C ARG A 3 2.46 -7.99 -6.35
N SER A 4 3.23 -7.19 -5.68
CA SER A 4 4.60 -7.57 -5.27
C SER A 4 4.67 -8.41 -3.97
N GLY A 5 3.54 -8.79 -3.35
CA GLY A 5 3.51 -9.57 -2.11
C GLY A 5 3.22 -8.77 -0.83
N LYS A 6 3.02 -7.45 -0.91
CA LYS A 6 2.77 -6.59 0.28
C LYS A 6 1.65 -7.07 1.17
N SER A 7 0.50 -7.45 0.61
CA SER A 7 -0.66 -7.89 1.41
C SER A 7 -0.40 -9.19 2.19
N THR A 8 0.48 -10.05 1.71
CA THR A 8 0.91 -11.26 2.43
C THR A 8 1.72 -10.86 3.66
N ILE A 9 2.69 -9.96 3.49
CA ILE A 9 3.49 -9.42 4.59
C ILE A 9 2.59 -8.76 5.64
N VAL A 10 1.68 -7.87 5.20
CA VAL A 10 0.75 -7.18 6.12
C VAL A 10 -0.10 -8.18 6.92
N SER A 11 -0.62 -9.23 6.27
CA SER A 11 -1.38 -10.28 6.95
C SER A 11 -0.54 -11.03 7.98
N ALA A 12 0.70 -11.34 7.66
CA ALA A 12 1.61 -12.04 8.58
C ALA A 12 2.03 -11.16 9.77
N LEU A 13 2.28 -9.87 9.54
CA LEU A 13 2.60 -8.91 10.60
C LEU A 13 1.39 -8.71 11.53
N LYS A 14 0.19 -8.64 10.98
CA LYS A 14 -1.05 -8.57 11.75
C LYS A 14 -1.24 -9.82 12.61
N ALA A 15 -0.93 -11.01 12.11
CA ALA A 15 -0.97 -12.24 12.89
C ALA A 15 0.04 -12.26 14.05
N LYS A 16 1.10 -11.46 13.96
CA LYS A 16 2.10 -11.22 15.03
C LYS A 16 1.72 -10.06 15.98
N GLY A 17 0.51 -9.52 15.85
CA GLY A 17 0.00 -8.45 16.73
C GLY A 17 0.41 -7.03 16.32
N ILE A 18 1.03 -6.83 15.15
CA ILE A 18 1.36 -5.50 14.65
C ILE A 18 0.11 -4.90 13.98
N GLU A 19 -0.28 -3.71 14.43
CA GLU A 19 -1.41 -3.00 13.85
C GLU A 19 -1.14 -2.63 12.40
N SER A 20 -2.15 -2.75 11.55
CA SER A 20 -2.04 -2.40 10.14
C SER A 20 -3.22 -1.59 9.67
N LEU A 21 -2.94 -0.53 8.92
CA LEU A 21 -3.89 0.32 8.24
C LEU A 21 -3.66 0.27 6.73
N ASN A 22 -4.69 0.50 5.94
CA ASN A 22 -4.60 0.50 4.49
C ASN A 22 -5.24 1.76 3.92
N LEU A 23 -4.53 2.48 3.06
CA LEU A 23 -5.03 3.72 2.44
C LEU A 23 -6.32 3.50 1.65
N GLY A 24 -6.45 2.35 0.97
CA GLY A 24 -7.68 2.00 0.28
C GLY A 24 -8.88 1.78 1.21
N ASP A 25 -8.65 1.33 2.44
CA ASP A 25 -9.73 1.20 3.44
C ASP A 25 -10.15 2.57 3.96
N GLY A 26 -9.24 3.52 4.09
CA GLY A 26 -9.56 4.93 4.34
C GLY A 26 -10.50 5.51 3.28
N VAL A 27 -10.20 5.26 2.00
CA VAL A 27 -11.09 5.67 0.89
C VAL A 27 -12.45 5.00 0.96
N ARG A 28 -12.52 3.70 1.30
CA ARG A 28 -13.80 2.98 1.46
C ARG A 28 -14.62 3.52 2.63
N ALA A 29 -13.96 3.86 3.74
CA ALA A 29 -14.61 4.48 4.89
C ALA A 29 -15.20 5.85 4.52
N GLU A 30 -14.44 6.67 3.80
CA GLU A 30 -14.91 7.97 3.31
C GLU A 30 -16.07 7.83 2.30
N ALA A 31 -16.01 6.85 1.39
CA ALA A 31 -17.09 6.56 0.46
C ALA A 31 -18.38 6.18 1.21
N LYS A 32 -18.28 5.32 2.24
CA LYS A 32 -19.43 4.97 3.12
C LYS A 32 -19.98 6.20 3.84
N ARG A 33 -19.11 7.06 4.38
CA ARG A 33 -19.52 8.31 5.04
C ARG A 33 -20.32 9.21 4.10
N ARG A 34 -19.99 9.18 2.79
CA ARG A 34 -20.70 9.93 1.74
C ARG A 34 -21.88 9.18 1.13
N ASN A 35 -22.21 7.99 1.63
CA ASN A 35 -23.26 7.11 1.08
C ASN A 35 -23.02 6.75 -0.41
N LEU A 36 -21.75 6.61 -0.83
CA LEU A 36 -21.37 6.16 -2.17
C LEU A 36 -21.33 4.63 -2.23
N GLU A 37 -21.77 4.06 -3.33
CA GLU A 37 -21.58 2.65 -3.62
C GLU A 37 -20.08 2.32 -3.73
N LEU A 38 -19.64 1.20 -3.14
CA LEU A 38 -18.25 0.75 -3.13
C LEU A 38 -17.83 0.08 -4.46
N SER A 39 -18.15 0.70 -5.58
CA SER A 39 -17.69 0.27 -6.90
C SER A 39 -16.29 0.82 -7.20
N GLY A 40 -15.55 0.14 -8.08
CA GLY A 40 -14.22 0.60 -8.50
C GLY A 40 -14.24 2.01 -9.11
N ASP A 41 -15.30 2.32 -9.88
CA ASP A 41 -15.47 3.63 -10.52
C ASP A 41 -15.73 4.74 -9.49
N ASN A 42 -16.61 4.52 -8.54
CA ASN A 42 -16.91 5.50 -7.50
C ASN A 42 -15.70 5.75 -6.60
N LEU A 43 -14.99 4.69 -6.20
CA LEU A 43 -13.76 4.83 -5.41
C LEU A 43 -12.67 5.57 -6.20
N GLY A 44 -12.55 5.28 -7.50
CA GLY A 44 -11.61 5.99 -8.38
C GLY A 44 -11.92 7.49 -8.48
N LYS A 45 -13.18 7.84 -8.72
CA LYS A 45 -13.64 9.24 -8.76
C LYS A 45 -13.41 9.95 -7.43
N LEU A 46 -13.75 9.30 -6.31
CA LEU A 46 -13.53 9.85 -4.97
C LEU A 46 -12.04 10.12 -4.69
N MET A 47 -11.14 9.21 -5.07
CA MET A 47 -9.70 9.42 -4.92
C MET A 47 -9.19 10.62 -5.72
N LEU A 48 -9.70 10.80 -6.95
CA LEU A 48 -9.35 11.97 -7.78
C LEU A 48 -9.87 13.25 -7.14
N GLU A 49 -11.15 13.29 -6.76
CA GLU A 49 -11.77 14.46 -6.09
C GLU A 49 -11.01 14.85 -4.83
N LEU A 50 -10.65 13.88 -3.98
CA LEU A 50 -9.89 14.16 -2.76
C LEU A 50 -8.53 14.79 -3.07
N ARG A 51 -7.81 14.28 -4.08
CA ARG A 51 -6.52 14.86 -4.48
C ARG A 51 -6.65 16.22 -5.12
N GLU A 52 -7.69 16.47 -5.89
CA GLU A 52 -7.95 17.79 -6.49
C GLU A 52 -8.25 18.85 -5.42
N LYS A 53 -9.00 18.49 -4.38
CA LYS A 53 -9.40 19.40 -3.31
C LYS A 53 -8.31 19.62 -2.26
N ASN A 54 -7.64 18.56 -1.84
CA ASN A 54 -6.76 18.56 -0.66
C ASN A 54 -5.29 18.30 -1.04
N GLY A 55 -4.99 18.17 -2.32
CA GLY A 55 -3.62 17.91 -2.79
C GLY A 55 -3.26 16.42 -2.88
N PRO A 56 -2.05 16.12 -3.39
CA PRO A 56 -1.63 14.75 -3.72
C PRO A 56 -1.52 13.81 -2.51
N GLY A 57 -1.39 14.34 -1.30
CA GLY A 57 -1.34 13.58 -0.05
C GLY A 57 -2.70 13.22 0.56
N ALA A 58 -3.82 13.70 -0.02
CA ALA A 58 -5.16 13.64 0.54
C ALA A 58 -5.63 12.24 0.98
N ILE A 59 -5.15 11.19 0.32
CA ILE A 59 -5.54 9.83 0.70
C ILE A 59 -4.88 9.41 2.02
N ALA A 60 -3.64 9.84 2.27
CA ALA A 60 -2.97 9.59 3.53
C ALA A 60 -3.57 10.40 4.69
N GLU A 61 -4.12 11.58 4.43
CA GLU A 61 -4.83 12.39 5.43
C GLU A 61 -6.00 11.63 6.09
N LEU A 62 -6.66 10.72 5.35
CA LEU A 62 -7.74 9.87 5.88
C LEU A 62 -7.27 8.94 7.01
N LEU A 63 -5.97 8.67 7.12
CA LEU A 63 -5.41 7.81 8.16
C LEU A 63 -4.72 8.57 9.30
N THR A 64 -4.54 9.89 9.21
CA THR A 64 -3.83 10.66 10.24
C THR A 64 -4.51 10.59 11.60
N GLU A 65 -5.82 10.74 11.67
CA GLU A 65 -6.58 10.61 12.92
C GLU A 65 -6.58 9.16 13.46
N PRO A 66 -6.85 8.11 12.65
CA PRO A 66 -6.68 6.73 13.08
C PRO A 66 -5.29 6.45 13.66
N ILE A 67 -4.22 6.94 13.03
CA ILE A 67 -2.84 6.76 13.51
C ILE A 67 -2.63 7.45 14.85
N LYS A 68 -3.01 8.72 14.98
CA LYS A 68 -2.85 9.50 16.22
C LYS A 68 -3.63 8.95 17.40
N ASN A 69 -4.79 8.35 17.14
CA ASN A 69 -5.65 7.76 18.17
C ASN A 69 -5.29 6.33 18.53
N SER A 70 -4.37 5.70 17.78
CA SER A 70 -3.91 4.35 18.08
C SER A 70 -3.04 4.32 19.34
N GLN A 71 -3.16 3.24 20.12
CA GLN A 71 -2.29 2.94 21.25
C GLN A 71 -1.07 2.09 20.84
N SER A 72 -0.99 1.71 19.58
CA SER A 72 0.11 0.89 19.06
C SER A 72 1.37 1.73 18.86
N LYS A 73 2.50 1.22 19.37
CA LYS A 73 3.81 1.86 19.15
C LYS A 73 4.25 1.80 17.68
N VAL A 74 3.78 0.79 16.96
CA VAL A 74 4.13 0.52 15.56
C VAL A 74 2.88 0.22 14.76
N ILE A 75 2.71 0.92 13.65
CA ILE A 75 1.60 0.75 12.72
C ILE A 75 2.19 0.54 11.32
N VAL A 76 1.79 -0.53 10.66
CA VAL A 76 2.11 -0.75 9.25
C VAL A 76 1.04 -0.12 8.37
N VAL A 77 1.43 0.81 7.50
CA VAL A 77 0.52 1.44 6.54
C VAL A 77 0.77 0.86 5.15
N ASP A 78 -0.22 0.18 4.59
CA ASP A 78 -0.18 -0.38 3.22
C ASP A 78 -0.90 0.52 2.22
N GLY A 79 -0.42 0.52 0.99
CA GLY A 79 -1.06 1.19 -0.13
C GLY A 79 -0.51 2.57 -0.46
N VAL A 80 0.60 2.99 0.14
CA VAL A 80 1.30 4.24 -0.20
C VAL A 80 1.75 4.22 -1.66
N ARG A 81 1.51 5.32 -2.38
CA ARG A 81 1.77 5.44 -3.83
C ARG A 81 2.49 6.70 -4.25
N SER A 82 2.68 7.67 -3.34
CA SER A 82 3.36 8.93 -3.66
C SER A 82 4.20 9.44 -2.51
N THR A 83 5.20 10.23 -2.82
CA THR A 83 6.03 10.92 -1.82
C THR A 83 5.19 11.91 -0.99
N ALA A 84 4.17 12.52 -1.58
CA ALA A 84 3.26 13.40 -0.85
C ALA A 84 2.46 12.66 0.24
N GLU A 85 2.03 11.41 -0.01
CA GLU A 85 1.41 10.56 1.01
C GLU A 85 2.39 10.24 2.14
N ILE A 86 3.67 10.00 1.82
CA ILE A 86 4.73 9.76 2.83
C ILE A 86 4.91 10.99 3.72
N GLU A 87 4.96 12.20 3.15
CA GLU A 87 5.10 13.44 3.92
C GLU A 87 3.91 13.68 4.86
N VAL A 88 2.70 13.36 4.41
CA VAL A 88 1.52 13.40 5.30
C VAL A 88 1.67 12.41 6.46
N LEU A 89 2.09 11.17 6.21
CA LEU A 89 2.29 10.17 7.26
C LEU A 89 3.38 10.58 8.26
N LYS A 90 4.44 11.24 7.82
CA LYS A 90 5.48 11.81 8.69
C LYS A 90 4.95 12.84 9.69
N SER A 91 3.85 13.52 9.36
CA SER A 91 3.20 14.45 10.29
C SER A 91 2.51 13.74 11.47
N ALA A 92 2.25 12.43 11.35
CA ALA A 92 1.62 11.62 12.38
C ALA A 92 2.62 10.78 13.20
N GLY A 93 3.88 10.65 12.75
CA GLY A 93 4.91 9.90 13.47
C GLY A 93 6.19 9.68 12.67
N SER A 94 7.15 8.98 13.25
CA SER A 94 8.35 8.57 12.53
C SER A 94 8.01 7.52 11.47
N VAL A 95 8.46 7.73 10.23
CA VAL A 95 8.14 6.85 9.09
C VAL A 95 9.40 6.17 8.57
N LYS A 96 9.32 4.86 8.41
CA LYS A 96 10.26 4.04 7.65
C LYS A 96 9.55 3.41 6.47
N LEU A 97 10.18 3.40 5.32
CA LEU A 97 9.58 2.94 4.07
C LEU A 97 10.22 1.64 3.60
N LEU A 98 9.41 0.58 3.55
CA LEU A 98 9.81 -0.72 2.99
C LEU A 98 9.22 -0.89 1.59
N SER A 99 10.08 -1.01 0.59
CA SER A 99 9.68 -1.40 -0.75
C SER A 99 9.68 -2.91 -0.91
N ILE A 100 8.61 -3.43 -1.51
CA ILE A 100 8.55 -4.83 -1.95
C ILE A 100 8.46 -4.83 -3.46
N GLU A 101 9.49 -5.35 -4.11
CA GLU A 101 9.61 -5.40 -5.55
C GLU A 101 9.45 -6.84 -6.06
N ALA A 102 8.90 -6.98 -7.25
CA ALA A 102 8.88 -8.21 -8.01
C ALA A 102 8.84 -7.88 -9.50
N THR A 103 9.40 -8.74 -10.33
CA THR A 103 9.35 -8.56 -11.79
C THR A 103 7.91 -8.51 -12.30
N ALA A 104 7.69 -7.86 -13.45
CA ALA A 104 6.36 -7.78 -14.06
C ALA A 104 5.77 -9.18 -14.29
N ASP A 105 6.60 -10.14 -14.72
CA ASP A 105 6.14 -11.52 -14.95
C ASP A 105 5.77 -12.24 -13.66
N THR A 106 6.54 -12.07 -12.59
CA THR A 106 6.22 -12.62 -11.26
C THR A 106 4.89 -12.02 -10.75
N ARG A 107 4.70 -10.70 -10.87
CA ARG A 107 3.48 -10.03 -10.45
C ARG A 107 2.26 -10.43 -11.28
N TYR A 108 2.44 -10.67 -12.58
CA TYR A 108 1.40 -11.17 -13.45
C TYR A 108 0.98 -12.61 -13.10
N LYS A 109 1.95 -13.48 -12.77
CA LYS A 109 1.67 -14.83 -12.24
C LYS A 109 0.87 -14.78 -10.94
N PHE A 110 1.23 -13.90 -10.00
CA PHE A 110 0.47 -13.72 -8.75
C PHE A 110 -0.95 -13.16 -8.97
N LEU A 111 -1.16 -12.43 -10.06
CA LEU A 111 -2.47 -11.95 -10.46
C LEU A 111 -3.39 -13.11 -10.83
N SER A 112 -2.92 -14.01 -11.69
CA SER A 112 -3.69 -15.15 -12.21
C SER A 112 -4.13 -16.12 -11.12
N SER A 113 -3.38 -16.19 -10.01
CA SER A 113 -3.69 -17.09 -8.89
C SER A 113 -4.72 -16.57 -7.89
N ARG A 114 -5.05 -15.26 -7.89
CA ARG A 114 -5.86 -14.62 -6.84
C ARG A 114 -7.35 -14.50 -7.16
N GLY A 115 -7.73 -14.30 -8.42
CA GLY A 115 -9.12 -14.32 -8.90
C GLY A 115 -10.07 -13.28 -8.28
N ARG A 116 -9.61 -12.06 -7.92
CA ARG A 116 -10.52 -10.98 -7.48
C ARG A 116 -11.26 -10.37 -8.66
N SER A 117 -12.49 -9.93 -8.42
CA SER A 117 -13.34 -9.31 -9.44
C SER A 117 -12.77 -8.02 -10.07
N ASP A 118 -11.86 -7.34 -9.35
CA ASP A 118 -11.17 -6.11 -9.78
C ASP A 118 -9.79 -6.38 -10.40
N ASP A 119 -9.42 -7.65 -10.58
CA ASP A 119 -8.13 -8.01 -11.15
C ASP A 119 -8.11 -7.89 -12.68
N PRO A 120 -7.02 -7.36 -13.27
CA PRO A 120 -6.83 -7.38 -14.72
C PRO A 120 -6.89 -8.81 -15.26
N THR A 121 -7.69 -9.02 -16.28
CA THR A 121 -7.88 -10.35 -16.91
C THR A 121 -6.91 -10.59 -18.07
N THR A 122 -6.22 -9.55 -18.55
CA THR A 122 -5.26 -9.62 -19.66
C THR A 122 -3.95 -8.93 -19.32
N ARG A 123 -2.89 -9.23 -20.08
CA ARG A 123 -1.57 -8.60 -19.92
C ARG A 123 -1.63 -7.10 -20.17
N GLU A 124 -2.38 -6.67 -21.18
CA GLU A 124 -2.55 -5.26 -21.54
C GLU A 124 -3.18 -4.47 -20.38
N LYS A 125 -4.25 -4.99 -19.78
CA LYS A 125 -4.90 -4.35 -18.61
C LYS A 125 -3.99 -4.31 -17.38
N PHE A 126 -3.12 -5.30 -17.23
CA PHE A 126 -2.10 -5.31 -16.18
C PHE A 126 -1.08 -4.18 -16.40
N GLU A 127 -0.60 -4.01 -17.63
CA GLU A 127 0.36 -2.96 -18.00
C GLU A 127 -0.26 -1.56 -17.90
N GLU A 128 -1.52 -1.40 -18.33
CA GLU A 128 -2.29 -0.16 -18.13
C GLU A 128 -2.38 0.23 -16.65
N ARG A 129 -2.62 -0.76 -15.78
CA ARG A 129 -2.65 -0.55 -14.33
C ARG A 129 -1.29 -0.14 -13.79
N ASP A 130 -0.23 -0.79 -14.20
CA ASP A 130 1.14 -0.44 -13.80
C ASP A 130 1.50 0.99 -14.22
N ASN A 131 1.18 1.37 -15.46
CA ASN A 131 1.41 2.72 -15.97
C ASN A 131 0.62 3.76 -15.17
N ARG A 132 -0.59 3.46 -14.76
CA ARG A 132 -1.40 4.34 -13.90
C ARG A 132 -0.75 4.53 -12.53
N GLU A 133 -0.28 3.47 -11.89
CA GLU A 133 0.40 3.54 -10.59
C GLU A 133 1.73 4.32 -10.69
N LEU A 134 2.47 4.15 -11.79
CA LEU A 134 3.68 4.95 -12.05
C LEU A 134 3.33 6.44 -12.24
N GLY A 135 2.24 6.76 -12.93
CA GLY A 135 1.76 8.13 -13.10
C GLY A 135 1.31 8.81 -11.80
N ILE A 136 0.98 8.05 -10.76
CA ILE A 136 0.67 8.57 -9.42
C ILE A 136 1.96 8.91 -8.63
N GLY A 137 3.12 8.35 -9.00
CA GLY A 137 4.41 8.58 -8.34
C GLY A 137 4.93 7.43 -7.50
N ILE A 138 4.40 6.19 -7.69
CA ILE A 138 4.87 5.03 -6.93
C ILE A 138 6.35 4.73 -7.19
N GLY A 139 6.85 5.04 -8.40
CA GLY A 139 8.27 4.87 -8.75
C GLY A 139 9.19 5.73 -7.88
N GLU A 140 8.82 6.98 -7.65
CA GLU A 140 9.55 7.90 -6.76
C GLU A 140 9.55 7.41 -5.31
N SER A 141 8.39 6.92 -4.84
CA SER A 141 8.28 6.34 -3.49
C SER A 141 9.15 5.09 -3.32
N ILE A 142 9.24 4.24 -4.34
CA ILE A 142 10.14 3.07 -4.33
C ILE A 142 11.60 3.51 -4.26
N ALA A 143 11.98 4.53 -5.05
CA ALA A 143 13.36 5.01 -5.12
C ALA A 143 13.90 5.58 -3.80
N ILE A 144 13.03 6.10 -2.92
CA ILE A 144 13.41 6.66 -1.62
C ILE A 144 13.18 5.69 -0.45
N ALA A 145 12.88 4.42 -0.72
CA ALA A 145 12.66 3.43 0.33
C ALA A 145 13.91 3.24 1.21
N ASP A 146 13.72 3.15 2.54
CA ASP A 146 14.80 2.87 3.50
C ASP A 146 15.38 1.46 3.30
N GLU A 147 14.52 0.50 2.93
CA GLU A 147 14.88 -0.89 2.61
C GLU A 147 14.02 -1.42 1.47
N THR A 148 14.60 -2.33 0.68
CA THR A 148 13.89 -3.00 -0.42
C THR A 148 14.05 -4.51 -0.32
N ILE A 149 12.93 -5.23 -0.44
CA ILE A 149 12.92 -6.69 -0.56
C ILE A 149 12.47 -7.08 -1.96
N VAL A 150 13.30 -7.83 -2.66
CA VAL A 150 12.95 -8.38 -3.97
C VAL A 150 12.25 -9.73 -3.75
N ASN A 151 10.97 -9.77 -4.13
CA ASN A 151 10.12 -10.95 -4.09
C ASN A 151 10.11 -11.64 -5.45
N SER A 152 11.28 -12.13 -5.87
CA SER A 152 11.46 -12.96 -7.05
C SER A 152 12.22 -14.21 -6.60
N ASP A 153 11.69 -15.37 -6.95
CA ASP A 153 12.31 -16.68 -6.66
C ASP A 153 12.51 -17.00 -5.17
N ILE A 154 11.67 -16.41 -4.31
CA ILE A 154 11.62 -16.71 -2.88
C ILE A 154 10.22 -17.20 -2.48
N THR A 155 10.15 -17.97 -1.41
CA THR A 155 8.87 -18.45 -0.86
C THR A 155 8.14 -17.34 -0.09
N LEU A 156 6.84 -17.54 0.16
CA LEU A 156 6.06 -16.60 0.99
C LEU A 156 6.58 -16.53 2.43
N ASP A 157 7.06 -17.64 2.96
CA ASP A 157 7.63 -17.69 4.31
C ASP A 157 8.93 -16.89 4.38
N GLU A 158 9.83 -17.07 3.40
CA GLU A 158 11.05 -16.28 3.29
C GLU A 158 10.77 -14.78 3.13
N LEU A 159 9.80 -14.42 2.29
CA LEU A 159 9.39 -13.02 2.12
C LEU A 159 8.91 -12.41 3.45
N THR A 160 8.07 -13.15 4.16
CA THR A 160 7.51 -12.73 5.45
C THR A 160 8.58 -12.60 6.52
N GLU A 161 9.50 -13.56 6.60
CA GLU A 161 10.61 -13.54 7.55
C GLU A 161 11.56 -12.37 7.28
N ARG A 162 11.92 -12.11 6.02
CA ARG A 162 12.76 -10.96 5.65
C ARG A 162 12.11 -9.64 6.04
N ALA A 163 10.82 -9.47 5.74
CA ALA A 163 10.09 -8.27 6.09
C ALA A 163 10.01 -8.08 7.61
N TYR A 164 9.77 -9.16 8.36
CA TYR A 164 9.71 -9.11 9.80
C TYR A 164 11.05 -8.67 10.41
N LYS A 165 12.16 -9.25 9.97
CA LYS A 165 13.51 -8.86 10.42
C LYS A 165 13.83 -7.38 10.17
N VAL A 166 13.41 -6.83 9.01
CA VAL A 166 13.59 -5.40 8.71
C VAL A 166 12.80 -4.55 9.71
N ILE A 167 11.55 -4.92 9.98
CA ILE A 167 10.69 -4.17 10.90
C ILE A 167 11.19 -4.28 12.34
N GLU A 168 11.61 -5.45 12.81
CA GLU A 168 12.22 -5.62 14.13
C GLU A 168 13.44 -4.71 14.29
N LYS A 169 14.35 -4.71 13.32
CA LYS A 169 15.53 -3.82 13.32
C LYS A 169 15.14 -2.35 13.47
N TRP A 170 14.05 -1.91 12.85
CA TRP A 170 13.58 -0.53 12.95
C TRP A 170 12.87 -0.22 14.28
N ILE A 171 12.26 -1.21 14.91
CA ILE A 171 11.63 -1.07 16.23
C ILE A 171 12.70 -0.94 17.31
N ASP A 172 13.82 -1.65 17.16
CA ASP A 172 14.90 -1.71 18.15
C ASP A 172 15.93 -0.57 17.98
N SER A 173 15.83 0.25 16.92
CA SER A 173 16.74 1.37 16.64
C SER A 173 16.17 2.70 17.14
#